data_49dbcceac741eb11c842c8e600713cbf
#
_entry.id   49dbcceac741eb11c842c8e600713cbf
#
_cell.length_a   1.000
_cell.length_b   1.000
_cell.length_c   1.000
_cell.angle_alpha   90.00
_cell.angle_beta   90.00
_cell.angle_gamma   90.00
#
_symmetry.space_group_name_H-M   'P 1'
#
loop_
_entity.id
_entity.type
_entity.pdbx_description
1 polymer ?
#
loop_
_entity_poly.entity_id
_entity_poly.type
_entity_poly.pdbx_seq_one_letter_code
_entity_poly.pdbx_strand_id
1 'polypeptide(L)'
;MEPTIFFAKPQNAVQKQYEALRAFYVEKCPGEEVAKRFGYTLSSFYSLARDFKKNLSQDKPAQFFFTPKTTGRKPKTETNKINQLIVALRKKYLSVPDIKAIVDAQGQHTVSERHVYNVVKNEGFARLPRRNNSIREKAGAEFKIDAPKSSMLDFVPETFSGQNSLGILCLLPYIQRYGIDRLILQSDYPETSAIDKLSSILCFLALKLSDVRRYSADDIWCMDRGLGLFAGLNVLPKTGWYTSYSHRVTRSTNRDFLKGLHSIMLREGLLSDTANIDFTTIPYWGDDSHLENNWSGTRNKALASISAVLAQDPDSGIITYGDTNIRHKQQSDVAVEFLDFYSSNGGSNIKYLVFDSKFTTYANLAKLGEDIKFLTIRRRGKKIIEELDKKPSSAWKKVRVAMANGKGRNLKVNDEKIYLKDYGGELRQIAITGHGKIKPALLITNDFDEPCAMLIRKYTRRWLVEKSISEQIEFFHLNKVSSSMVIKVDFDLTMSILAHNILRLFSMDLPGYSHDADYTLYKKFLSMTGNVKIGIDEIAIYLKKKRNLPALLTTMEQYKNMQINIFGKRELAIFGDSTS
;
A
#
# COMPACT_ATOMS: atom_id res chain seq x y z
N MET A 1 -30.50 22.20 52.54
CA MET A 1 -31.22 20.89 52.45
C MET A 1 -30.81 20.08 53.65
N GLU A 2 -31.76 19.67 54.46
CA GLU A 2 -31.42 18.82 55.61
C GLU A 2 -30.81 17.49 55.14
N PRO A 3 -29.73 17.00 55.81
CA PRO A 3 -29.07 15.77 55.43
C PRO A 3 -29.98 14.56 55.30
N THR A 4 -31.00 14.45 56.14
CA THR A 4 -32.04 13.42 56.13
C THR A 4 -32.85 13.42 54.83
N ILE A 5 -33.18 14.59 54.30
CA ILE A 5 -33.92 14.71 53.02
C ILE A 5 -33.08 14.31 51.81
N PHE A 6 -31.75 14.57 51.87
CA PHE A 6 -30.84 14.17 50.83
C PHE A 6 -30.78 12.64 50.62
N PHE A 7 -30.75 11.87 51.71
CA PHE A 7 -30.77 10.42 51.65
C PHE A 7 -32.17 9.83 51.42
N ALA A 8 -33.22 10.47 51.93
CA ALA A 8 -34.59 10.00 51.76
C ALA A 8 -35.15 10.25 50.34
N LYS A 9 -34.70 11.31 49.68
CA LYS A 9 -35.14 11.68 48.32
C LYS A 9 -33.94 11.75 47.33
N PRO A 10 -33.51 10.62 46.78
CA PRO A 10 -32.37 10.57 45.87
C PRO A 10 -32.50 11.53 44.70
N GLN A 11 -31.46 12.35 44.44
CA GLN A 11 -31.47 13.38 43.39
C GLN A 11 -31.07 12.86 42.01
N ASN A 12 -30.38 11.73 41.96
CA ASN A 12 -29.93 11.14 40.70
C ASN A 12 -30.11 9.61 40.66
N ALA A 13 -30.03 9.03 39.48
CA ALA A 13 -30.30 7.61 39.27
C ALA A 13 -29.32 6.70 40.05
N VAL A 14 -28.06 7.08 40.21
CA VAL A 14 -27.04 6.28 40.89
C VAL A 14 -27.31 6.26 42.40
N GLN A 15 -27.63 7.44 43.00
CA GLN A 15 -28.01 7.55 44.38
C GLN A 15 -29.28 6.73 44.68
N LYS A 16 -30.28 6.82 43.77
CA LYS A 16 -31.51 6.02 43.88
C LYS A 16 -31.25 4.52 43.87
N GLN A 17 -30.36 4.05 43.01
CA GLN A 17 -29.97 2.64 42.95
C GLN A 17 -29.24 2.20 44.21
N TYR A 18 -28.30 3.04 44.70
CA TYR A 18 -27.55 2.77 45.91
C TYR A 18 -28.46 2.65 47.12
N GLU A 19 -29.33 3.63 47.37
CA GLU A 19 -30.23 3.65 48.52
C GLU A 19 -31.26 2.52 48.46
N ALA A 20 -31.77 2.16 47.28
CA ALA A 20 -32.68 1.04 47.12
C ALA A 20 -32.00 -0.30 47.45
N LEU A 21 -30.76 -0.50 46.99
CA LEU A 21 -29.99 -1.71 47.27
C LEU A 21 -29.58 -1.76 48.75
N ARG A 22 -29.22 -0.62 49.35
CA ARG A 22 -28.91 -0.50 50.78
C ARG A 22 -30.11 -0.85 51.65
N ALA A 23 -31.28 -0.30 51.35
CA ALA A 23 -32.53 -0.62 52.07
C ALA A 23 -32.85 -2.14 52.01
N PHE A 24 -32.64 -2.75 50.86
CA PHE A 24 -32.90 -4.20 50.68
C PHE A 24 -31.88 -5.10 51.40
N TYR A 25 -30.58 -4.85 51.17
CA TYR A 25 -29.52 -5.75 51.69
C TYR A 25 -29.12 -5.46 53.14
N VAL A 26 -29.09 -4.19 53.57
CA VAL A 26 -28.64 -3.75 54.89
C VAL A 26 -29.81 -3.60 55.84
N GLU A 27 -30.85 -2.86 55.43
CA GLU A 27 -32.03 -2.59 56.30
C GLU A 27 -33.02 -3.77 56.28
N LYS A 28 -32.82 -4.76 55.39
CA LYS A 28 -33.68 -5.96 55.28
C LYS A 28 -35.14 -5.65 54.93
N CYS A 29 -35.42 -4.50 54.30
CA CYS A 29 -36.75 -4.16 53.85
C CYS A 29 -37.25 -5.14 52.75
N PRO A 30 -38.51 -5.54 52.76
CA PRO A 30 -39.10 -6.36 51.71
C PRO A 30 -38.97 -5.71 50.32
N GLY A 31 -38.66 -6.52 49.27
CA GLY A 31 -38.46 -5.97 47.94
C GLY A 31 -39.63 -5.18 47.35
N GLU A 32 -40.84 -5.49 47.75
CA GLU A 32 -42.07 -4.79 47.39
C GLU A 32 -42.12 -3.38 47.98
N GLU A 33 -41.74 -3.25 49.25
CA GLU A 33 -41.67 -1.97 49.96
C GLU A 33 -40.56 -1.09 49.40
N VAL A 34 -39.37 -1.67 49.12
CA VAL A 34 -38.26 -0.95 48.50
C VAL A 34 -38.61 -0.47 47.11
N ALA A 35 -39.27 -1.31 46.29
CA ALA A 35 -39.71 -0.94 44.96
C ALA A 35 -40.70 0.25 45.01
N LYS A 36 -41.67 0.19 45.92
CA LYS A 36 -42.65 1.29 46.15
C LYS A 36 -41.96 2.57 46.64
N ARG A 37 -41.09 2.47 47.64
CA ARG A 37 -40.37 3.60 48.27
C ARG A 37 -39.48 4.35 47.26
N PHE A 38 -38.78 3.63 46.40
CA PHE A 38 -37.86 4.22 45.46
C PHE A 38 -38.42 4.30 44.02
N GLY A 39 -39.72 4.04 43.80
CA GLY A 39 -40.35 4.19 42.51
C GLY A 39 -39.82 3.25 41.42
N TYR A 40 -39.64 1.99 41.76
CA TYR A 40 -39.36 0.89 40.85
C TYR A 40 -40.63 0.03 40.68
N THR A 41 -40.71 -0.67 39.54
CA THR A 41 -41.56 -1.85 39.48
C THR A 41 -40.84 -3.01 40.21
N LEU A 42 -41.62 -3.94 40.81
CA LEU A 42 -41.02 -5.06 41.53
C LEU A 42 -40.04 -5.86 40.65
N SER A 43 -40.38 -6.08 39.40
CA SER A 43 -39.53 -6.75 38.42
C SER A 43 -38.23 -6.00 38.11
N SER A 44 -38.30 -4.68 37.91
CA SER A 44 -37.10 -3.85 37.67
C SER A 44 -36.18 -3.77 38.89
N PHE A 45 -36.76 -3.77 40.12
CA PHE A 45 -35.97 -3.80 41.34
C PHE A 45 -35.23 -5.13 41.50
N TYR A 46 -35.87 -6.26 41.32
CA TYR A 46 -35.19 -7.55 41.38
C TYR A 46 -34.15 -7.76 40.28
N SER A 47 -34.39 -7.18 39.09
CA SER A 47 -33.34 -7.15 38.06
C SER A 47 -32.12 -6.35 38.51
N LEU A 48 -32.30 -5.18 39.14
CA LEU A 48 -31.24 -4.37 39.71
C LEU A 48 -30.47 -5.13 40.82
N ALA A 49 -31.20 -5.80 41.73
CA ALA A 49 -30.60 -6.59 42.80
C ALA A 49 -29.78 -7.80 42.28
N ARG A 50 -30.29 -8.46 41.25
CA ARG A 50 -29.58 -9.56 40.58
C ARG A 50 -28.31 -9.08 39.88
N ASP A 51 -28.38 -7.97 39.16
CA ASP A 51 -27.24 -7.39 38.44
C ASP A 51 -26.17 -6.94 39.42
N PHE A 52 -26.58 -6.36 40.56
CA PHE A 52 -25.67 -5.98 41.65
C PHE A 52 -24.97 -7.21 42.23
N LYS A 53 -25.71 -8.28 42.57
CA LYS A 53 -25.15 -9.55 43.07
C LYS A 53 -24.17 -10.19 42.09
N LYS A 54 -24.46 -10.13 40.80
CA LYS A 54 -23.56 -10.61 39.73
C LYS A 54 -22.25 -9.80 39.66
N ASN A 55 -22.32 -8.48 39.86
CA ASN A 55 -21.12 -7.62 39.87
C ASN A 55 -20.28 -7.83 41.13
N LEU A 56 -20.91 -8.13 42.27
CA LEU A 56 -20.19 -8.50 43.49
C LEU A 56 -19.37 -9.80 43.31
N SER A 57 -19.93 -10.80 42.62
CA SER A 57 -19.23 -12.06 42.37
C SER A 57 -18.06 -11.92 41.38
N GLN A 58 -17.91 -10.80 40.70
CA GLN A 58 -16.83 -10.48 39.77
C GLN A 58 -15.73 -9.59 40.36
N ASP A 59 -15.72 -9.39 41.69
CA ASP A 59 -14.74 -8.56 42.44
C ASP A 59 -14.65 -7.07 41.96
N LYS A 60 -15.74 -6.53 41.41
CA LYS A 60 -15.78 -5.13 40.91
C LYS A 60 -16.99 -4.34 41.42
N PRO A 61 -17.29 -4.32 42.72
CA PRO A 61 -18.50 -3.68 43.25
C PRO A 61 -18.54 -2.16 43.03
N ALA A 62 -17.39 -1.48 43.10
CA ALA A 62 -17.31 -0.04 42.89
C ALA A 62 -17.70 0.39 41.49
N GLN A 63 -17.43 -0.42 40.48
CA GLN A 63 -17.75 -0.11 39.07
C GLN A 63 -19.26 -0.12 38.77
N PHE A 64 -20.06 -0.82 39.59
CA PHE A 64 -21.52 -0.86 39.39
C PHE A 64 -22.16 0.52 39.54
N PHE A 65 -21.66 1.34 40.47
CA PHE A 65 -22.19 2.68 40.75
C PHE A 65 -21.47 3.81 40.05
N PHE A 66 -20.17 3.67 39.79
CA PHE A 66 -19.30 4.75 39.28
C PHE A 66 -19.02 4.67 37.77
N THR A 67 -19.40 3.59 37.12
CA THR A 67 -19.32 3.56 35.64
C THR A 67 -20.56 4.20 35.03
N PRO A 68 -20.46 5.33 34.33
CA PRO A 68 -21.60 5.95 33.68
C PRO A 68 -22.21 4.96 32.67
N LYS A 69 -23.45 4.53 32.93
CA LYS A 69 -24.21 3.74 31.96
C LYS A 69 -24.62 4.68 30.84
N THR A 70 -23.95 4.59 29.69
CA THR A 70 -24.41 5.26 28.47
C THR A 70 -25.73 4.65 28.07
N THR A 71 -26.81 5.45 28.15
CA THR A 71 -28.13 5.08 27.66
C THR A 71 -28.10 5.11 26.13
N GLY A 72 -28.36 3.98 25.48
CA GLY A 72 -28.42 3.86 24.02
C GLY A 72 -27.79 2.55 23.51
N ARG A 73 -28.05 2.25 22.25
CA ARG A 73 -27.44 1.12 21.55
C ARG A 73 -25.93 1.33 21.51
N LYS A 74 -25.15 0.40 22.07
CA LYS A 74 -23.69 0.46 21.99
C LYS A 74 -23.27 0.57 20.52
N PRO A 75 -22.45 1.55 20.14
CA PRO A 75 -21.97 1.63 18.78
C PRO A 75 -21.20 0.34 18.46
N LYS A 76 -21.44 -0.20 17.27
CA LYS A 76 -20.68 -1.35 16.79
C LYS A 76 -19.20 -0.97 16.78
N THR A 77 -18.30 -1.92 17.01
CA THR A 77 -16.84 -1.72 17.02
C THR A 77 -16.35 -1.03 15.73
N GLU A 78 -17.01 -1.31 14.61
CA GLU A 78 -16.77 -0.67 13.30
C GLU A 78 -17.10 0.82 13.28
N THR A 79 -18.21 1.23 13.93
CA THR A 79 -18.60 2.66 14.05
C THR A 79 -17.55 3.45 14.84
N ASN A 80 -16.93 2.85 15.85
CA ASN A 80 -15.85 3.49 16.60
C ASN A 80 -14.59 3.70 15.75
N LYS A 81 -14.25 2.77 14.88
CA LYS A 81 -13.12 2.92 13.95
C LYS A 81 -13.35 4.06 12.96
N ILE A 82 -14.57 4.16 12.42
CA ILE A 82 -14.96 5.24 11.52
C ILE A 82 -14.90 6.60 12.24
N ASN A 83 -15.42 6.68 13.47
CA ASN A 83 -15.36 7.91 14.24
C ASN A 83 -13.92 8.33 14.55
N GLN A 84 -13.03 7.40 14.89
CA GLN A 84 -11.61 7.66 15.06
C GLN A 84 -10.95 8.19 13.77
N LEU A 85 -11.31 7.62 12.62
CA LEU A 85 -10.84 8.09 11.33
C LEU A 85 -11.33 9.52 11.03
N ILE A 86 -12.62 9.81 11.30
CA ILE A 86 -13.19 11.16 11.14
C ILE A 86 -12.42 12.18 12.00
N VAL A 87 -12.13 11.83 13.25
CA VAL A 87 -11.34 12.66 14.18
C VAL A 87 -9.93 12.89 13.65
N ALA A 88 -9.26 11.82 13.18
CA ALA A 88 -7.93 11.91 12.59
C ALA A 88 -7.89 12.84 11.37
N LEU A 89 -8.87 12.71 10.49
CA LEU A 89 -8.98 13.55 9.30
C LEU A 89 -9.29 15.01 9.67
N ARG A 90 -10.10 15.26 10.71
CA ARG A 90 -10.38 16.61 11.19
C ARG A 90 -9.16 17.29 11.78
N LYS A 91 -8.31 16.58 12.51
CA LYS A 91 -7.01 17.09 13.00
C LYS A 91 -6.10 17.60 11.88
N LYS A 92 -6.32 17.16 10.65
CA LYS A 92 -5.63 17.64 9.44
C LYS A 92 -6.34 18.82 8.76
N TYR A 93 -7.23 19.49 9.46
CA TYR A 93 -8.00 20.63 8.95
C TYR A 93 -8.86 20.35 7.71
N LEU A 94 -9.27 19.08 7.52
CA LEU A 94 -10.17 18.73 6.44
C LEU A 94 -11.61 19.16 6.76
N SER A 95 -12.34 19.60 5.73
CA SER A 95 -13.74 19.98 5.86
C SER A 95 -14.65 18.75 6.00
N VAL A 96 -15.89 18.94 6.46
CA VAL A 96 -16.88 17.87 6.58
C VAL A 96 -17.13 17.15 5.24
N PRO A 97 -17.29 17.84 4.10
CA PRO A 97 -17.41 17.20 2.80
C PRO A 97 -16.16 16.39 2.40
N ASP A 98 -14.95 16.93 2.66
CA ASP A 98 -13.71 16.22 2.34
C ASP A 98 -13.58 14.93 3.16
N ILE A 99 -13.87 15.01 4.47
CA ILE A 99 -13.86 13.86 5.37
C ILE A 99 -14.85 12.79 4.89
N LYS A 100 -16.07 13.22 4.52
CA LYS A 100 -17.10 12.31 3.97
C LYS A 100 -16.57 11.61 2.72
N ALA A 101 -16.05 12.36 1.76
CA ALA A 101 -15.53 11.80 0.51
C ALA A 101 -14.42 10.76 0.75
N ILE A 102 -13.53 11.01 1.72
CA ILE A 102 -12.45 10.09 2.09
C ILE A 102 -12.98 8.82 2.76
N VAL A 103 -13.94 8.95 3.67
CA VAL A 103 -14.54 7.80 4.37
C VAL A 103 -15.33 6.93 3.40
N ASP A 104 -16.10 7.53 2.51
CA ASP A 104 -16.87 6.83 1.46
C ASP A 104 -15.94 6.13 0.45
N ALA A 105 -14.83 6.78 0.09
CA ALA A 105 -13.83 6.21 -0.84
C ALA A 105 -13.08 4.99 -0.27
N GLN A 106 -13.07 4.78 1.06
CA GLN A 106 -12.53 3.56 1.67
C GLN A 106 -13.40 2.32 1.48
N GLY A 107 -14.59 2.47 0.88
CA GLY A 107 -15.43 1.39 0.36
C GLY A 107 -16.08 0.46 1.39
N GLN A 108 -15.76 0.60 2.69
CA GLN A 108 -16.31 -0.28 3.73
C GLN A 108 -17.64 0.23 4.32
N HIS A 109 -17.88 1.54 4.29
CA HIS A 109 -19.09 2.15 4.85
C HIS A 109 -19.34 3.53 4.23
N THR A 110 -20.59 3.82 3.88
CA THR A 110 -21.03 5.17 3.52
C THR A 110 -21.46 5.93 4.77
N VAL A 111 -20.99 7.17 4.92
CA VAL A 111 -21.37 8.05 6.03
C VAL A 111 -22.07 9.30 5.54
N SER A 112 -23.06 9.78 6.28
CA SER A 112 -23.69 11.07 5.97
C SER A 112 -22.80 12.23 6.47
N GLU A 113 -22.86 13.38 5.78
CA GLU A 113 -22.19 14.60 6.25
C GLU A 113 -22.64 14.99 7.67
N ARG A 114 -23.92 14.73 8.00
CA ARG A 114 -24.46 14.97 9.33
C ARG A 114 -23.79 14.10 10.39
N HIS A 115 -23.47 12.85 10.07
CA HIS A 115 -22.72 11.98 10.98
C HIS A 115 -21.31 12.52 11.21
N VAL A 116 -20.61 12.86 10.14
CA VAL A 116 -19.26 13.48 10.23
C VAL A 116 -19.30 14.77 11.05
N TYR A 117 -20.28 15.64 10.78
CA TYR A 117 -20.47 16.88 11.54
C TYR A 117 -20.70 16.63 13.04
N ASN A 118 -21.56 15.66 13.36
CA ASN A 118 -21.88 15.32 14.75
C ASN A 118 -20.64 14.78 15.49
N VAL A 119 -19.87 13.90 14.87
CA VAL A 119 -18.61 13.40 15.45
C VAL A 119 -17.64 14.53 15.71
N VAL A 120 -17.40 15.40 14.72
CA VAL A 120 -16.50 16.56 14.83
C VAL A 120 -16.96 17.53 15.94
N LYS A 121 -18.27 17.77 16.05
CA LYS A 121 -18.87 18.64 17.07
C LYS A 121 -18.75 18.04 18.47
N ASN A 122 -19.06 16.75 18.61
CA ASN A 122 -19.01 16.04 19.91
C ASN A 122 -17.58 15.93 20.45
N GLU A 123 -16.60 15.87 19.58
CA GLU A 123 -15.18 15.89 19.92
C GLU A 123 -14.63 17.31 20.17
N GLY A 124 -15.49 18.34 20.14
CA GLY A 124 -15.14 19.71 20.51
C GLY A 124 -14.33 20.48 19.45
N PHE A 125 -14.24 20.00 18.23
CA PHE A 125 -13.53 20.73 17.17
C PHE A 125 -14.24 22.04 16.77
N ALA A 126 -13.49 23.15 16.77
CA ALA A 126 -13.95 24.43 16.25
C ALA A 126 -14.33 24.36 14.77
N ARG A 127 -15.22 25.25 14.33
CA ARG A 127 -15.49 25.44 12.90
C ARG A 127 -14.21 25.93 12.23
N LEU A 128 -13.88 25.34 11.07
CA LEU A 128 -12.82 25.89 10.23
C LEU A 128 -13.19 27.29 9.78
N PRO A 129 -12.25 28.25 9.74
CA PRO A 129 -12.49 29.57 9.21
C PRO A 129 -13.00 29.46 7.77
N ARG A 130 -14.07 30.17 7.43
CA ARG A 130 -14.51 30.26 6.04
C ARG A 130 -13.38 30.89 5.23
N ARG A 131 -12.97 30.25 4.16
CA ARG A 131 -12.11 30.90 3.16
C ARG A 131 -12.87 32.11 2.62
N ASN A 132 -12.38 33.29 2.92
CA ASN A 132 -12.99 34.54 2.48
C ASN A 132 -13.02 34.55 0.94
N ASN A 133 -14.21 34.74 0.34
CA ASN A 133 -14.34 34.88 -1.11
C ASN A 133 -13.48 36.02 -1.67
N SER A 134 -13.26 37.09 -0.89
CA SER A 134 -12.35 38.19 -1.26
C SER A 134 -10.88 37.77 -1.42
N ILE A 135 -10.41 36.74 -0.72
CA ILE A 135 -9.06 36.18 -0.91
C ILE A 135 -9.04 35.29 -2.17
N ARG A 136 -10.15 34.59 -2.47
CA ARG A 136 -10.30 33.87 -3.74
C ARG A 136 -10.37 34.79 -4.94
N GLU A 137 -11.09 35.89 -4.82
CA GLU A 137 -11.21 36.90 -5.89
C GLU A 137 -9.92 37.66 -6.10
N LYS A 138 -9.19 38.03 -5.06
CA LYS A 138 -7.88 38.69 -5.18
C LYS A 138 -6.79 37.79 -5.75
N ALA A 139 -6.80 36.49 -5.42
CA ALA A 139 -5.85 35.52 -5.99
C ALA A 139 -6.23 35.10 -7.43
N GLY A 140 -7.50 35.27 -7.82
CA GLY A 140 -8.01 34.90 -9.15
C GLY A 140 -8.17 36.02 -10.15
N ALA A 141 -8.09 37.31 -9.71
CA ALA A 141 -8.40 38.43 -10.57
C ALA A 141 -7.25 38.87 -11.50
N GLU A 142 -6.01 38.45 -11.21
CA GLU A 142 -4.84 38.90 -12.01
C GLU A 142 -4.36 37.87 -13.05
N PHE A 143 -4.87 36.63 -13.03
CA PHE A 143 -4.55 35.61 -14.04
C PHE A 143 -5.83 34.88 -14.50
N LYS A 144 -6.64 35.56 -15.31
CA LYS A 144 -7.46 34.85 -16.29
C LYS A 144 -6.54 34.37 -17.41
N ILE A 145 -5.82 33.32 -17.12
CA ILE A 145 -5.43 32.39 -18.20
C ILE A 145 -6.77 31.72 -18.55
N ASP A 146 -7.29 32.00 -19.72
CA ASP A 146 -8.34 31.18 -20.29
C ASP A 146 -7.80 29.76 -20.26
N ALA A 147 -8.30 28.96 -19.29
CA ALA A 147 -7.98 27.55 -19.27
C ALA A 147 -8.42 27.02 -20.63
N PRO A 148 -7.55 26.33 -21.39
CA PRO A 148 -7.95 25.78 -22.67
C PRO A 148 -9.24 25.00 -22.44
N LYS A 149 -10.28 25.25 -23.22
CA LYS A 149 -11.62 24.68 -23.09
C LYS A 149 -11.63 23.17 -23.21
N SER A 150 -10.52 22.57 -23.61
CA SER A 150 -10.29 21.14 -23.68
C SER A 150 -8.92 20.81 -23.12
N SER A 151 -8.87 19.95 -22.10
CA SER A 151 -7.65 19.30 -21.62
C SER A 151 -7.12 18.28 -22.62
N MET A 152 -7.93 17.87 -23.60
CA MET A 152 -7.53 16.95 -24.65
C MET A 152 -6.54 17.66 -25.59
N LEU A 153 -5.56 16.89 -26.05
CA LEU A 153 -4.56 17.35 -26.99
C LEU A 153 -5.26 17.81 -28.28
N ASP A 154 -5.18 19.10 -28.57
CA ASP A 154 -5.54 19.60 -29.88
C ASP A 154 -4.38 19.24 -30.82
N PHE A 155 -4.60 18.24 -31.68
CA PHE A 155 -3.60 17.80 -32.65
C PHE A 155 -3.43 18.82 -33.79
N VAL A 156 -3.21 20.05 -33.41
CA VAL A 156 -2.84 21.12 -34.37
C VAL A 156 -1.38 20.91 -34.72
N PRO A 157 -1.01 20.91 -36.02
CA PRO A 157 0.38 20.80 -36.45
C PRO A 157 1.24 21.89 -35.81
N GLU A 158 2.21 21.46 -35.01
CA GLU A 158 3.13 22.35 -34.31
C GLU A 158 4.46 21.68 -34.00
N THR A 159 5.45 22.48 -33.67
CA THR A 159 6.75 22.01 -33.17
C THR A 159 7.06 22.66 -31.85
N PHE A 160 7.48 21.87 -30.85
CA PHE A 160 7.91 22.37 -29.57
C PHE A 160 9.13 21.61 -29.03
N SER A 161 9.88 22.25 -28.13
CA SER A 161 11.02 21.64 -27.46
C SER A 161 10.58 21.07 -26.11
N GLY A 162 10.98 19.83 -25.83
CA GLY A 162 10.77 19.18 -24.52
C GLY A 162 12.04 19.21 -23.68
N GLN A 163 11.85 19.42 -22.38
CA GLN A 163 12.95 19.50 -21.42
C GLN A 163 13.00 18.23 -20.56
N ASN A 164 14.12 17.49 -20.64
CA ASN A 164 14.49 16.39 -19.70
C ASN A 164 13.55 15.19 -19.58
N SER A 165 12.45 15.10 -20.32
CA SER A 165 11.46 14.02 -20.11
C SER A 165 10.97 13.38 -21.42
N LEU A 166 11.49 13.76 -22.59
CA LEU A 166 10.95 13.26 -23.87
C LEU A 166 11.11 11.77 -24.06
N GLY A 167 12.12 11.16 -23.43
CA GLY A 167 12.33 9.71 -23.51
C GLY A 167 11.18 8.88 -22.92
N ILE A 168 10.34 9.46 -22.03
CA ILE A 168 9.17 8.71 -21.49
C ILE A 168 8.14 8.35 -22.58
N LEU A 169 8.11 9.12 -23.68
CA LEU A 169 7.22 8.85 -24.80
C LEU A 169 7.53 7.49 -25.45
N CYS A 170 8.77 6.99 -25.34
CA CYS A 170 9.15 5.65 -25.78
C CYS A 170 8.46 4.52 -25.00
N LEU A 171 7.82 4.83 -23.89
CA LEU A 171 7.09 3.85 -23.07
C LEU A 171 5.62 3.68 -23.52
N LEU A 172 5.07 4.59 -24.31
CA LEU A 172 3.69 4.51 -24.80
C LEU A 172 3.43 3.25 -25.65
N PRO A 173 4.33 2.83 -26.56
CA PRO A 173 4.18 1.57 -27.27
C PRO A 173 4.06 0.36 -26.35
N TYR A 174 4.79 0.32 -25.23
CA TYR A 174 4.71 -0.76 -24.25
C TYR A 174 3.36 -0.76 -23.52
N ILE A 175 2.86 0.41 -23.11
CA ILE A 175 1.54 0.53 -22.50
C ILE A 175 0.46 -0.03 -23.40
N GLN A 176 0.52 0.26 -24.71
CA GLN A 176 -0.46 -0.20 -25.68
C GLN A 176 -0.26 -1.67 -26.07
N ARG A 177 0.99 -2.12 -26.35
CA ARG A 177 1.31 -3.50 -26.74
C ARG A 177 0.82 -4.51 -25.70
N TYR A 178 1.05 -4.23 -24.43
CA TYR A 178 0.64 -5.11 -23.33
C TYR A 178 -0.82 -4.89 -22.90
N GLY A 179 -1.55 -3.98 -23.54
CA GLY A 179 -2.96 -3.71 -23.23
C GLY A 179 -3.20 -3.04 -21.89
N ILE A 180 -2.18 -2.36 -21.34
CA ILE A 180 -2.29 -1.62 -20.08
C ILE A 180 -3.25 -0.43 -20.24
N ASP A 181 -3.27 0.23 -21.40
CA ASP A 181 -4.24 1.26 -21.77
C ASP A 181 -5.69 0.74 -21.67
N ARG A 182 -5.96 -0.45 -22.20
CA ARG A 182 -7.27 -1.10 -22.12
C ARG A 182 -7.64 -1.48 -20.70
N LEU A 183 -6.67 -1.99 -19.92
CA LEU A 183 -6.88 -2.29 -18.52
C LEU A 183 -7.27 -1.02 -17.72
N ILE A 184 -6.59 0.11 -17.98
CA ILE A 184 -6.91 1.39 -17.34
C ILE A 184 -8.34 1.81 -17.71
N LEU A 185 -8.70 1.76 -18.99
CA LEU A 185 -10.04 2.14 -19.47
C LEU A 185 -11.16 1.28 -18.87
N GLN A 186 -10.90 -0.01 -18.66
CA GLN A 186 -11.86 -0.96 -18.07
C GLN A 186 -11.92 -0.90 -16.54
N SER A 187 -10.94 -0.27 -15.89
CA SER A 187 -10.88 -0.17 -14.43
C SER A 187 -11.92 0.80 -13.86
N ASP A 188 -12.13 0.73 -12.53
CA ASP A 188 -12.98 1.67 -11.80
C ASP A 188 -12.26 2.96 -11.37
N TYR A 189 -11.13 3.30 -12.00
CA TYR A 189 -10.49 4.58 -11.73
C TYR A 189 -11.40 5.73 -12.14
N PRO A 190 -11.47 6.79 -11.32
CA PRO A 190 -12.35 7.92 -11.61
C PRO A 190 -11.83 8.74 -12.80
N GLU A 191 -12.76 9.31 -13.53
CA GLU A 191 -12.50 10.36 -14.52
C GLU A 191 -13.01 11.71 -14.04
N THR A 192 -12.63 12.77 -14.70
CA THR A 192 -13.13 14.12 -14.48
C THR A 192 -13.79 14.63 -15.74
N SER A 193 -14.61 15.68 -15.62
CA SER A 193 -15.23 16.32 -16.79
C SER A 193 -14.21 16.88 -17.81
N ALA A 194 -12.97 17.08 -17.38
CA ALA A 194 -11.92 17.69 -18.20
C ALA A 194 -10.83 16.71 -18.64
N ILE A 195 -10.64 15.60 -17.93
CA ILE A 195 -9.57 14.62 -18.17
C ILE A 195 -10.18 13.22 -18.06
N ASP A 196 -10.08 12.44 -19.13
CA ASP A 196 -10.55 11.07 -19.15
C ASP A 196 -9.75 10.14 -18.24
N LYS A 197 -10.20 8.91 -18.12
CA LYS A 197 -9.63 7.91 -17.21
C LYS A 197 -8.19 7.55 -17.58
N LEU A 198 -7.92 7.33 -18.88
CA LEU A 198 -6.58 6.95 -19.35
C LEU A 198 -5.59 8.08 -19.11
N SER A 199 -5.92 9.28 -19.57
CA SER A 199 -5.11 10.48 -19.38
C SER A 199 -4.88 10.77 -17.88
N SER A 200 -5.88 10.51 -17.03
CA SER A 200 -5.75 10.67 -15.58
C SER A 200 -4.66 9.77 -14.99
N ILE A 201 -4.64 8.50 -15.32
CA ILE A 201 -3.61 7.57 -14.83
C ILE A 201 -2.25 7.89 -15.45
N LEU A 202 -2.20 8.23 -16.74
CA LEU A 202 -0.95 8.62 -17.40
C LEU A 202 -0.35 9.91 -16.81
N CYS A 203 -1.16 10.83 -16.27
CA CYS A 203 -0.66 11.97 -15.51
C CYS A 203 0.17 11.53 -14.30
N PHE A 204 -0.29 10.57 -13.51
CA PHE A 204 0.48 10.03 -12.38
C PHE A 204 1.73 9.29 -12.84
N LEU A 205 1.62 8.48 -13.89
CA LEU A 205 2.76 7.79 -14.48
C LEU A 205 3.82 8.76 -15.01
N ALA A 206 3.41 9.85 -15.67
CA ALA A 206 4.33 10.89 -16.14
C ALA A 206 5.22 11.40 -15.01
N LEU A 207 4.65 11.67 -13.83
CA LEU A 207 5.41 12.11 -12.66
C LEU A 207 6.32 11.02 -12.11
N LYS A 208 5.84 9.78 -12.00
CA LYS A 208 6.64 8.65 -11.50
C LYS A 208 7.83 8.35 -12.41
N LEU A 209 7.62 8.40 -13.72
CA LEU A 209 8.64 8.10 -14.74
C LEU A 209 9.61 9.26 -15.01
N SER A 210 9.40 10.45 -14.39
CA SER A 210 10.20 11.66 -14.60
C SER A 210 10.99 12.10 -13.37
N ASP A 211 11.15 11.24 -12.36
CA ASP A 211 11.86 11.55 -11.09
C ASP A 211 11.28 12.78 -10.37
N VAL A 212 9.98 13.05 -10.50
CA VAL A 212 9.33 14.14 -9.78
C VAL A 212 9.15 13.75 -8.32
N ARG A 213 9.98 14.34 -7.47
CA ARG A 213 10.10 13.95 -6.06
C ARG A 213 8.86 14.24 -5.22
N ARG A 214 8.22 15.37 -5.52
CA ARG A 214 7.07 15.83 -4.73
C ARG A 214 6.23 16.77 -5.58
N TYR A 215 5.13 16.29 -6.10
CA TYR A 215 4.24 17.13 -6.93
C TYR A 215 3.64 18.33 -6.18
N SER A 216 3.73 18.36 -4.84
CA SER A 216 3.25 19.49 -4.03
C SER A 216 4.31 20.57 -3.74
N ALA A 217 5.58 20.35 -4.11
CA ALA A 217 6.67 21.27 -3.77
C ALA A 217 6.82 22.41 -4.77
N ASP A 218 6.60 22.10 -6.04
CA ASP A 218 6.67 23.07 -7.12
C ASP A 218 5.80 22.58 -8.28
N ASP A 219 5.28 23.53 -9.10
CA ASP A 219 4.38 23.23 -10.21
C ASP A 219 5.08 23.39 -11.58
N ILE A 220 6.41 23.58 -11.62
CA ILE A 220 7.15 23.83 -12.89
C ILE A 220 7.00 22.65 -13.84
N TRP A 221 6.99 21.41 -13.31
CA TRP A 221 6.82 20.19 -14.09
C TRP A 221 5.48 20.14 -14.85
N CYS A 222 4.43 20.78 -14.37
CA CYS A 222 3.14 20.78 -15.07
C CYS A 222 3.18 21.56 -16.40
N MET A 223 4.14 22.46 -16.57
CA MET A 223 4.33 23.21 -17.82
C MET A 223 5.17 22.46 -18.85
N ASP A 224 5.74 21.30 -18.50
CA ASP A 224 6.49 20.47 -19.45
C ASP A 224 5.52 19.82 -20.45
N ARG A 225 5.61 20.25 -21.70
CA ARG A 225 4.76 19.77 -22.80
C ARG A 225 5.04 18.32 -23.17
N GLY A 226 6.24 17.81 -22.93
CA GLY A 226 6.58 16.41 -23.13
C GLY A 226 5.83 15.49 -22.16
N LEU A 227 5.74 15.90 -20.89
CA LEU A 227 4.95 15.21 -19.87
C LEU A 227 3.44 15.30 -20.19
N GLY A 228 2.97 16.48 -20.62
CA GLY A 228 1.59 16.62 -21.08
C GLY A 228 1.27 15.69 -22.24
N LEU A 229 2.10 15.66 -23.27
CA LEU A 229 1.94 14.80 -24.44
C LEU A 229 1.89 13.31 -24.06
N PHE A 230 2.76 12.86 -23.14
CA PHE A 230 2.72 11.48 -22.62
C PHE A 230 1.35 11.11 -22.03
N ALA A 231 0.70 12.08 -21.38
CA ALA A 231 -0.63 11.87 -20.80
C ALA A 231 -1.78 12.17 -21.78
N GLY A 232 -1.50 12.47 -23.05
CA GLY A 232 -2.52 12.86 -24.03
C GLY A 232 -3.10 14.25 -23.79
N LEU A 233 -2.33 15.13 -23.14
CA LEU A 233 -2.72 16.48 -22.76
C LEU A 233 -1.74 17.51 -23.33
N ASN A 234 -2.16 18.76 -23.44
CA ASN A 234 -1.25 19.86 -23.79
C ASN A 234 -0.22 20.11 -22.67
N VAL A 235 -0.68 20.09 -21.41
CA VAL A 235 0.12 20.22 -20.20
C VAL A 235 -0.49 19.39 -19.08
N LEU A 236 0.30 19.02 -18.07
CA LEU A 236 -0.21 18.28 -16.93
C LEU A 236 -1.07 19.16 -16.01
N PRO A 237 -2.05 18.59 -15.31
CA PRO A 237 -2.84 19.32 -14.32
C PRO A 237 -1.97 19.77 -13.14
N LYS A 238 -2.42 20.82 -12.44
CA LYS A 238 -1.73 21.36 -11.26
C LYS A 238 -1.89 20.45 -10.04
N THR A 239 -1.04 20.65 -9.04
CA THR A 239 -0.99 19.91 -7.76
C THR A 239 -2.36 19.67 -7.11
N GLY A 240 -3.26 20.66 -7.14
CA GLY A 240 -4.60 20.53 -6.56
C GLY A 240 -5.44 19.41 -7.19
N TRP A 241 -5.29 19.17 -8.49
CA TRP A 241 -5.96 18.08 -9.19
C TRP A 241 -5.45 16.71 -8.69
N TYR A 242 -4.13 16.49 -8.63
CA TYR A 242 -3.53 15.25 -8.13
C TYR A 242 -3.98 14.95 -6.70
N THR A 243 -3.99 15.97 -5.85
CA THR A 243 -4.43 15.83 -4.46
C THR A 243 -5.90 15.43 -4.36
N SER A 244 -6.78 16.03 -5.16
CA SER A 244 -8.20 15.70 -5.16
C SER A 244 -8.51 14.37 -5.84
N TYR A 245 -7.77 13.98 -6.87
CA TYR A 245 -7.97 12.73 -7.59
C TYR A 245 -7.76 11.51 -6.69
N SER A 246 -6.65 11.45 -5.98
CA SER A 246 -6.31 10.31 -5.12
C SER A 246 -7.29 10.07 -3.97
N HIS A 247 -8.12 11.06 -3.59
CA HIS A 247 -9.17 10.89 -2.60
C HIS A 247 -10.38 10.08 -3.10
N ARG A 248 -10.55 9.99 -4.42
CA ARG A 248 -11.69 9.30 -5.05
C ARG A 248 -11.38 7.85 -5.39
N VAL A 249 -10.12 7.44 -5.27
CA VAL A 249 -9.68 6.06 -5.52
C VAL A 249 -9.89 5.22 -4.27
N THR A 250 -10.45 4.03 -4.41
CA THR A 250 -10.65 3.08 -3.31
C THR A 250 -9.55 2.01 -3.30
N ARG A 251 -9.38 1.33 -2.16
CA ARG A 251 -8.47 0.17 -2.07
C ARG A 251 -8.91 -0.97 -3.01
N SER A 252 -10.22 -1.20 -3.14
CA SER A 252 -10.74 -2.21 -4.07
C SER A 252 -10.34 -1.90 -5.51
N THR A 253 -10.49 -0.64 -5.94
CA THR A 253 -10.07 -0.20 -7.28
C THR A 253 -8.61 -0.52 -7.56
N ASN A 254 -7.70 -0.21 -6.61
CA ASN A 254 -6.29 -0.52 -6.75
C ASN A 254 -6.03 -2.03 -6.80
N ARG A 255 -6.69 -2.79 -5.93
CA ARG A 255 -6.54 -4.25 -5.86
C ARG A 255 -7.03 -4.92 -7.15
N ASP A 256 -8.18 -4.51 -7.67
CA ASP A 256 -8.76 -5.06 -8.90
C ASP A 256 -7.91 -4.68 -10.14
N PHE A 257 -7.35 -3.47 -10.14
CA PHE A 257 -6.39 -3.06 -11.17
C PHE A 257 -5.12 -3.92 -11.13
N LEU A 258 -4.53 -4.16 -9.94
CA LEU A 258 -3.36 -5.03 -9.80
C LEU A 258 -3.66 -6.48 -10.21
N LYS A 259 -4.89 -6.98 -9.97
CA LYS A 259 -5.34 -8.28 -10.49
C LYS A 259 -5.33 -8.33 -12.01
N GLY A 260 -5.88 -7.30 -12.66
CA GLY A 260 -5.87 -7.19 -14.11
C GLY A 260 -4.45 -7.12 -14.67
N LEU A 261 -3.58 -6.34 -14.04
CA LEU A 261 -2.16 -6.22 -14.41
C LEU A 261 -1.44 -7.57 -14.27
N HIS A 262 -1.64 -8.28 -13.16
CA HIS A 262 -1.12 -9.64 -12.96
C HIS A 262 -1.57 -10.59 -14.07
N SER A 263 -2.86 -10.57 -14.42
CA SER A 263 -3.41 -11.42 -15.49
C SER A 263 -2.78 -11.13 -16.85
N ILE A 264 -2.46 -9.87 -17.13
CA ILE A 264 -1.72 -9.49 -18.34
C ILE A 264 -0.32 -10.11 -18.31
N MET A 265 0.43 -9.91 -17.24
CA MET A 265 1.80 -10.41 -17.13
C MET A 265 1.88 -11.94 -17.19
N LEU A 266 0.89 -12.63 -16.61
CA LEU A 266 0.77 -14.07 -16.67
C LEU A 266 0.51 -14.57 -18.10
N ARG A 267 -0.44 -13.94 -18.79
CA ARG A 267 -0.77 -14.29 -20.19
C ARG A 267 0.41 -14.07 -21.15
N GLU A 268 1.19 -13.05 -20.90
CA GLU A 268 2.39 -12.74 -21.70
C GLU A 268 3.60 -13.65 -21.36
N GLY A 269 3.43 -14.60 -20.42
CA GLY A 269 4.50 -15.53 -20.03
C GLY A 269 5.65 -14.88 -19.25
N LEU A 270 5.40 -13.73 -18.61
CA LEU A 270 6.39 -12.94 -17.91
C LEU A 270 6.54 -13.32 -16.42
N LEU A 271 5.73 -14.24 -15.95
CA LEU A 271 5.73 -14.67 -14.55
C LEU A 271 6.17 -16.12 -14.44
N SER A 272 7.10 -16.39 -13.52
CA SER A 272 7.52 -17.73 -13.12
C SER A 272 6.52 -18.35 -12.11
N ASP A 273 6.82 -19.52 -11.61
CA ASP A 273 6.03 -20.19 -10.57
C ASP A 273 6.41 -19.76 -9.15
N THR A 274 7.30 -18.80 -9.00
CA THR A 274 7.87 -18.37 -7.72
C THR A 274 7.56 -16.89 -7.45
N ALA A 275 7.12 -16.57 -6.24
CA ALA A 275 6.97 -15.20 -5.77
C ALA A 275 7.83 -14.93 -4.55
N ASN A 276 8.61 -13.85 -4.60
CA ASN A 276 9.32 -13.29 -3.47
C ASN A 276 8.45 -12.23 -2.81
N ILE A 277 8.22 -12.36 -1.50
CA ILE A 277 7.39 -11.42 -0.74
C ILE A 277 8.24 -10.76 0.34
N ASP A 278 8.16 -9.43 0.46
CA ASP A 278 8.82 -8.71 1.53
C ASP A 278 8.03 -7.47 1.98
N PHE A 279 8.27 -7.06 3.24
CA PHE A 279 7.70 -5.85 3.82
C PHE A 279 8.59 -4.65 3.60
N THR A 280 7.97 -3.52 3.40
CA THR A 280 8.64 -2.23 3.47
C THR A 280 7.93 -1.30 4.42
N THR A 281 8.65 -0.29 4.88
CA THR A 281 8.15 0.73 5.78
C THR A 281 8.20 2.08 5.08
N ILE A 282 7.04 2.69 4.89
CA ILE A 282 6.88 4.02 4.30
C ILE A 282 6.78 5.02 5.46
N PRO A 283 7.87 5.76 5.78
CA PRO A 283 7.87 6.67 6.91
C PRO A 283 6.99 7.90 6.65
N TYR A 284 6.31 8.34 7.70
CA TYR A 284 5.54 9.57 7.71
C TYR A 284 6.20 10.61 8.60
N TRP A 285 6.30 11.84 8.13
CA TRP A 285 7.04 12.92 8.78
C TRP A 285 6.14 13.98 9.42
N GLY A 286 4.84 13.77 9.43
CA GLY A 286 3.89 14.66 10.11
C GLY A 286 3.59 14.22 11.54
N ASP A 287 2.84 15.04 12.28
CA ASP A 287 2.47 14.83 13.68
C ASP A 287 1.27 13.88 13.84
N ASP A 288 1.21 12.79 13.08
CA ASP A 288 0.09 11.87 13.11
C ASP A 288 0.32 10.72 14.09
N SER A 289 -0.44 10.70 15.18
CA SER A 289 -0.38 9.68 16.22
C SER A 289 -1.12 8.37 15.89
N HIS A 290 -1.79 8.29 14.74
CA HIS A 290 -2.62 7.13 14.38
C HIS A 290 -1.88 6.03 13.62
N LEU A 291 -0.68 6.32 13.15
CA LEU A 291 0.16 5.34 12.48
C LEU A 291 0.93 4.49 13.48
N GLU A 292 1.05 3.20 13.17
CA GLU A 292 1.87 2.29 13.96
C GLU A 292 3.37 2.63 13.80
N ASN A 293 4.14 2.41 14.88
CA ASN A 293 5.59 2.55 14.83
C ASN A 293 6.20 1.28 14.23
N ASN A 294 6.72 1.38 13.01
CA ASN A 294 7.43 0.29 12.37
C ASN A 294 8.94 0.54 12.38
N TRP A 295 9.70 -0.54 12.46
CA TRP A 295 11.15 -0.49 12.41
C TRP A 295 11.63 -0.10 11.02
N SER A 296 12.43 0.96 10.95
CA SER A 296 13.12 1.37 9.73
C SER A 296 14.57 0.92 9.78
N GLY A 297 14.94 -0.08 8.97
CA GLY A 297 16.30 -0.60 8.89
C GLY A 297 17.31 0.45 8.46
N THR A 298 16.96 1.31 7.51
CA THR A 298 17.81 2.40 7.00
C THR A 298 18.12 3.45 8.09
N ARG A 299 17.24 3.61 9.09
CA ARG A 299 17.37 4.63 10.14
C ARG A 299 17.65 4.05 11.52
N ASN A 300 17.67 2.74 11.63
CA ASN A 300 17.93 2.00 12.87
C ASN A 300 17.05 2.46 14.05
N LYS A 301 15.78 2.81 13.77
CA LYS A 301 14.80 3.22 14.78
C LYS A 301 13.36 2.92 14.35
N ALA A 302 12.46 2.81 15.34
CA ALA A 302 11.02 2.75 15.09
C ALA A 302 10.48 4.14 14.78
N LEU A 303 9.66 4.26 13.72
CA LEU A 303 9.06 5.49 13.24
C LEU A 303 7.58 5.29 12.95
N ALA A 304 6.78 6.33 13.18
CA ALA A 304 5.41 6.39 12.69
C ALA A 304 5.41 6.21 11.17
N SER A 305 4.77 5.16 10.68
CA SER A 305 4.90 4.75 9.28
C SER A 305 3.78 3.81 8.84
N ILE A 306 3.64 3.70 7.54
CA ILE A 306 2.74 2.73 6.91
C ILE A 306 3.57 1.50 6.54
N SER A 307 3.14 0.32 7.00
CA SER A 307 3.72 -0.93 6.56
C SER A 307 3.09 -1.32 5.22
N ALA A 308 3.92 -1.56 4.24
CA ALA A 308 3.53 -2.05 2.93
C ALA A 308 4.17 -3.40 2.65
N VAL A 309 3.55 -4.19 1.80
CA VAL A 309 4.08 -5.45 1.29
C VAL A 309 4.16 -5.39 -0.23
N LEU A 310 5.18 -6.00 -0.79
CA LEU A 310 5.33 -6.23 -2.23
C LEU A 310 5.59 -7.71 -2.49
N ALA A 311 5.01 -8.22 -3.59
CA ALA A 311 5.38 -9.51 -4.15
C ALA A 311 5.95 -9.31 -5.55
N GLN A 312 7.10 -9.95 -5.80
CA GLN A 312 7.86 -9.82 -7.04
C GLN A 312 8.18 -11.20 -7.63
N ASP A 313 8.04 -11.31 -8.92
CA ASP A 313 8.60 -12.43 -9.68
C ASP A 313 10.14 -12.32 -9.72
N PRO A 314 10.89 -13.35 -9.28
CA PRO A 314 12.35 -13.27 -9.22
C PRO A 314 13.03 -13.30 -10.59
N ASP A 315 12.39 -13.78 -11.66
CA ASP A 315 12.99 -13.93 -12.98
C ASP A 315 12.81 -12.68 -13.84
N SER A 316 11.61 -12.18 -13.93
CA SER A 316 11.29 -10.95 -14.68
C SER A 316 11.56 -9.66 -13.90
N GLY A 317 11.53 -9.72 -12.57
CA GLY A 317 11.54 -8.53 -11.73
C GLY A 317 10.19 -7.80 -11.66
N ILE A 318 9.16 -8.33 -12.29
CA ILE A 318 7.78 -7.76 -12.28
C ILE A 318 7.22 -7.82 -10.87
N ILE A 319 6.67 -6.72 -10.39
CA ILE A 319 5.93 -6.66 -9.13
C ILE A 319 4.47 -7.02 -9.41
N THR A 320 4.00 -8.08 -8.79
CA THR A 320 2.68 -8.67 -9.05
C THR A 320 1.62 -8.31 -8.02
N TYR A 321 2.04 -7.86 -6.83
CA TYR A 321 1.16 -7.52 -5.73
C TYR A 321 1.76 -6.41 -4.87
N GLY A 322 0.90 -5.56 -4.33
CA GLY A 322 1.26 -4.55 -3.33
C GLY A 322 0.06 -4.15 -2.48
N ASP A 323 0.30 -3.96 -1.19
CA ASP A 323 -0.72 -3.51 -0.22
C ASP A 323 -0.08 -2.64 0.86
N THR A 324 -0.72 -1.54 1.22
CA THR A 324 -0.26 -0.60 2.25
C THR A 324 -1.10 -0.62 3.52
N ASN A 325 -2.12 -1.43 3.60
CA ASN A 325 -3.01 -1.49 4.76
C ASN A 325 -2.62 -2.59 5.76
N ILE A 326 -1.33 -2.81 5.94
CA ILE A 326 -0.80 -3.88 6.79
C ILE A 326 -0.57 -3.34 8.19
N ARG A 327 -1.31 -3.87 9.18
CA ARG A 327 -1.07 -3.63 10.60
C ARG A 327 -0.26 -4.76 11.22
N HIS A 328 0.44 -4.49 12.32
CA HIS A 328 1.25 -5.50 13.03
C HIS A 328 0.50 -6.80 13.29
N LYS A 329 -0.78 -6.71 13.66
CA LYS A 329 -1.62 -7.89 13.94
C LYS A 329 -1.95 -8.71 12.68
N GLN A 330 -1.84 -8.13 11.49
CA GLN A 330 -2.20 -8.75 10.21
C GLN A 330 -0.98 -9.23 9.43
N GLN A 331 0.23 -8.89 9.87
CA GLN A 331 1.46 -9.27 9.14
C GLN A 331 1.58 -10.77 8.92
N SER A 332 1.10 -11.58 9.86
CA SER A 332 1.15 -13.04 9.74
C SER A 332 0.18 -13.63 8.71
N ASP A 333 -0.85 -12.89 8.31
CA ASP A 333 -1.89 -13.38 7.41
C ASP A 333 -1.62 -13.01 5.94
N VAL A 334 -0.63 -12.15 5.70
CA VAL A 334 -0.31 -11.60 4.37
C VAL A 334 0.00 -12.69 3.34
N ALA A 335 0.69 -13.77 3.73
CA ALA A 335 0.98 -14.86 2.81
C ALA A 335 -0.32 -15.56 2.32
N VAL A 336 -1.31 -15.72 3.19
CA VAL A 336 -2.61 -16.29 2.86
C VAL A 336 -3.42 -15.31 2.00
N GLU A 337 -3.46 -14.03 2.37
CA GLU A 337 -4.13 -12.98 1.59
C GLU A 337 -3.54 -12.85 0.17
N PHE A 338 -2.24 -13.02 0.04
CA PHE A 338 -1.56 -13.04 -1.24
C PHE A 338 -2.01 -14.23 -2.11
N LEU A 339 -2.11 -15.43 -1.54
CA LEU A 339 -2.63 -16.59 -2.27
C LEU A 339 -4.09 -16.42 -2.67
N ASP A 340 -4.92 -15.86 -1.81
CA ASP A 340 -6.31 -15.53 -2.15
C ASP A 340 -6.39 -14.52 -3.31
N PHE A 341 -5.49 -13.54 -3.34
CA PHE A 341 -5.37 -12.62 -4.46
C PHE A 341 -5.06 -13.36 -5.77
N TYR A 342 -4.12 -14.28 -5.75
CA TYR A 342 -3.73 -15.06 -6.91
C TYR A 342 -4.84 -16.02 -7.37
N SER A 343 -5.44 -16.77 -6.46
CA SER A 343 -6.50 -17.75 -6.75
C SER A 343 -7.74 -17.09 -7.36
N SER A 344 -8.05 -15.86 -6.95
CA SER A 344 -9.20 -15.11 -7.46
C SER A 344 -9.06 -14.65 -8.92
N ASN A 345 -7.89 -14.82 -9.53
CA ASN A 345 -7.58 -14.41 -10.91
C ASN A 345 -7.67 -15.54 -11.96
N GLY A 346 -8.33 -16.64 -11.63
CA GLY A 346 -8.63 -17.70 -12.63
C GLY A 346 -7.50 -18.68 -12.92
N GLY A 347 -6.51 -18.75 -12.06
CA GLY A 347 -5.43 -19.73 -12.14
C GLY A 347 -4.12 -19.15 -11.60
N SER A 348 -3.57 -19.82 -10.59
CA SER A 348 -2.28 -19.47 -10.02
C SER A 348 -1.23 -20.39 -10.62
N ASN A 349 -0.23 -19.83 -11.28
CA ASN A 349 1.00 -20.56 -11.62
C ASN A 349 1.95 -20.68 -10.44
N ILE A 350 1.63 -20.03 -9.31
CA ILE A 350 2.52 -20.01 -8.15
C ILE A 350 2.53 -21.37 -7.49
N LYS A 351 3.72 -21.95 -7.46
CA LYS A 351 4.06 -23.16 -6.73
C LYS A 351 4.98 -22.89 -5.56
N TYR A 352 5.63 -21.74 -5.55
CA TYR A 352 6.69 -21.43 -4.60
C TYR A 352 6.58 -20.01 -4.02
N LEU A 353 6.56 -19.91 -2.70
CA LEU A 353 6.62 -18.63 -1.97
C LEU A 353 7.93 -18.51 -1.20
N VAL A 354 8.62 -17.39 -1.38
CA VAL A 354 9.87 -17.09 -0.66
C VAL A 354 9.71 -15.79 0.12
N PHE A 355 9.88 -15.83 1.44
CA PHE A 355 9.65 -14.69 2.32
C PHE A 355 10.47 -14.75 3.62
N ASP A 356 10.51 -13.64 4.38
CA ASP A 356 11.17 -13.56 5.69
C ASP A 356 10.25 -14.12 6.81
N SER A 357 10.82 -14.48 7.92
CA SER A 357 10.15 -15.04 9.11
C SER A 357 9.07 -14.13 9.74
N LYS A 358 9.00 -12.87 9.34
CA LYS A 358 7.98 -11.92 9.83
C LYS A 358 6.59 -12.16 9.25
N PHE A 359 6.52 -12.83 8.09
CA PHE A 359 5.30 -12.95 7.30
C PHE A 359 4.28 -13.93 7.85
N THR A 360 4.68 -14.86 8.74
CA THR A 360 3.76 -15.90 9.10
C THR A 360 4.10 -16.57 10.42
N THR A 361 3.09 -17.23 10.99
CA THR A 361 3.24 -18.19 12.06
C THR A 361 3.31 -19.59 11.46
N TYR A 362 3.80 -20.58 12.22
CA TYR A 362 3.81 -21.96 11.75
C TYR A 362 2.40 -22.49 11.45
N ALA A 363 1.40 -22.04 12.22
CA ALA A 363 -0.01 -22.38 11.97
C ALA A 363 -0.51 -21.81 10.63
N ASN A 364 -0.05 -20.63 10.21
CA ASN A 364 -0.42 -20.07 8.91
C ASN A 364 0.35 -20.76 7.76
N LEU A 365 1.59 -21.22 8.00
CA LEU A 365 2.30 -22.04 7.02
C LEU A 365 1.54 -23.34 6.72
N ALA A 366 0.92 -23.96 7.74
CA ALA A 366 0.10 -25.15 7.55
C ALA A 366 -1.14 -24.90 6.66
N LYS A 367 -1.66 -23.67 6.63
CA LYS A 367 -2.79 -23.29 5.77
C LYS A 367 -2.44 -23.12 4.29
N LEU A 368 -1.15 -23.02 3.94
CA LEU A 368 -0.73 -22.91 2.54
C LEU A 368 -1.02 -24.17 1.73
N GLY A 369 -1.27 -25.31 2.42
CA GLY A 369 -1.55 -26.58 1.78
C GLY A 369 -0.30 -27.30 1.26
N GLU A 370 -0.50 -28.46 0.66
CA GLU A 370 0.60 -29.26 0.10
C GLU A 370 1.02 -28.79 -1.30
N ASP A 371 0.12 -28.14 -2.01
CA ASP A 371 0.35 -27.67 -3.39
C ASP A 371 1.29 -26.47 -3.47
N ILE A 372 1.39 -25.70 -2.39
CA ILE A 372 2.26 -24.52 -2.33
C ILE A 372 3.51 -24.83 -1.52
N LYS A 373 4.65 -24.84 -2.19
CA LYS A 373 5.96 -24.91 -1.53
C LYS A 373 6.33 -23.53 -0.98
N PHE A 374 6.96 -23.50 0.20
CA PHE A 374 7.45 -22.26 0.76
C PHE A 374 8.91 -22.39 1.21
N LEU A 375 9.59 -21.24 1.25
CA LEU A 375 10.95 -21.14 1.74
C LEU A 375 11.09 -19.86 2.59
N THR A 376 11.42 -20.05 3.86
CA THR A 376 11.54 -18.93 4.80
C THR A 376 12.66 -19.16 5.81
N ILE A 377 13.02 -18.14 6.58
CA ILE A 377 13.97 -18.25 7.68
C ILE A 377 13.26 -18.64 8.98
N ARG A 378 13.80 -19.61 9.67
CA ARG A 378 13.46 -19.94 11.05
C ARG A 378 14.16 -19.01 12.02
N ARG A 379 13.42 -18.46 12.99
CA ARG A 379 14.03 -17.64 14.06
C ARG A 379 14.97 -18.50 14.90
N ARG A 380 16.15 -17.97 15.16
CA ARG A 380 17.23 -18.63 15.92
C ARG A 380 16.99 -18.48 17.41
N GLY A 381 16.51 -19.52 18.08
CA GLY A 381 16.52 -19.60 19.54
C GLY A 381 17.91 -20.06 20.07
N LYS A 382 18.24 -19.70 21.30
CA LYS A 382 19.52 -20.08 21.93
C LYS A 382 19.73 -21.61 21.93
N LYS A 383 18.70 -22.36 22.28
CA LYS A 383 18.72 -23.83 22.28
C LYS A 383 19.05 -24.44 20.92
N ILE A 384 18.46 -23.92 19.84
CA ILE A 384 18.72 -24.42 18.48
C ILE A 384 20.17 -24.20 18.08
N ILE A 385 20.74 -23.06 18.44
CA ILE A 385 22.16 -22.77 18.15
C ILE A 385 23.06 -23.73 18.92
N GLU A 386 22.82 -23.93 20.22
CA GLU A 386 23.57 -24.88 21.06
C GLU A 386 23.48 -26.32 20.57
N GLU A 387 22.32 -26.74 20.04
CA GLU A 387 22.13 -28.06 19.42
C GLU A 387 22.95 -28.21 18.13
N LEU A 388 22.97 -27.16 17.30
CA LEU A 388 23.76 -27.15 16.05
C LEU A 388 25.27 -27.13 16.32
N ASP A 389 25.72 -26.42 17.34
CA ASP A 389 27.13 -26.34 17.72
C ASP A 389 27.66 -27.67 18.28
N LYS A 390 26.78 -28.50 18.86
CA LYS A 390 27.11 -29.87 19.35
C LYS A 390 27.18 -30.91 18.23
N LYS A 391 26.71 -30.59 17.02
CA LYS A 391 26.72 -31.57 15.92
C LYS A 391 28.11 -31.87 15.44
N PRO A 392 28.46 -33.16 15.18
CA PRO A 392 29.74 -33.54 14.68
C PRO A 392 29.99 -32.97 13.28
N SER A 393 31.28 -32.78 12.94
CA SER A 393 31.65 -32.22 11.62
C SER A 393 31.14 -33.08 10.44
N SER A 394 30.91 -34.36 10.65
CA SER A 394 30.33 -35.29 9.67
C SER A 394 28.86 -34.98 9.32
N ALA A 395 28.15 -34.29 10.20
CA ALA A 395 26.77 -33.85 9.95
C ALA A 395 26.67 -32.65 9.00
N TRP A 396 27.82 -32.05 8.67
CA TRP A 396 27.90 -30.86 7.82
C TRP A 396 28.50 -31.20 6.45
N LYS A 397 27.66 -31.05 5.40
CA LYS A 397 28.09 -31.27 4.00
C LYS A 397 28.56 -29.95 3.38
N LYS A 398 29.60 -30.01 2.54
CA LYS A 398 30.03 -28.89 1.72
C LYS A 398 29.11 -28.79 0.49
N VAL A 399 28.49 -27.65 0.28
CA VAL A 399 27.62 -27.38 -0.85
C VAL A 399 28.10 -26.13 -1.59
N ARG A 400 28.30 -26.25 -2.91
CA ARG A 400 28.66 -25.11 -3.77
C ARG A 400 27.40 -24.46 -4.31
N VAL A 401 27.18 -23.20 -3.99
CA VAL A 401 26.04 -22.41 -4.44
C VAL A 401 26.48 -21.39 -5.48
N ALA A 402 25.83 -21.37 -6.65
CA ALA A 402 26.09 -20.37 -7.67
C ALA A 402 25.53 -19.00 -7.24
N MET A 403 26.37 -17.98 -7.29
CA MET A 403 26.00 -16.59 -7.01
C MET A 403 25.50 -15.90 -8.28
N ALA A 404 24.80 -14.78 -8.13
CA ALA A 404 24.28 -13.99 -9.26
C ALA A 404 25.37 -13.48 -10.22
N ASN A 405 26.60 -13.32 -9.75
CA ASN A 405 27.77 -12.90 -10.55
C ASN A 405 28.51 -14.06 -11.26
N GLY A 406 27.92 -15.24 -11.33
CA GLY A 406 28.52 -16.44 -11.92
C GLY A 406 29.58 -17.14 -11.07
N LYS A 407 30.03 -16.55 -9.95
CA LYS A 407 30.96 -17.17 -9.02
C LYS A 407 30.24 -18.14 -8.08
N GLY A 408 30.90 -19.27 -7.78
CA GLY A 408 30.39 -20.21 -6.78
C GLY A 408 30.91 -19.89 -5.38
N ARG A 409 30.07 -20.06 -4.37
CA ARG A 409 30.47 -19.99 -2.96
C ARG A 409 30.28 -21.35 -2.29
N ASN A 410 31.31 -21.80 -1.58
CA ASN A 410 31.25 -23.03 -0.79
C ASN A 410 30.67 -22.71 0.60
N LEU A 411 29.61 -23.41 0.95
CA LEU A 411 28.90 -23.30 2.24
C LEU A 411 28.96 -24.66 2.94
N LYS A 412 28.90 -24.67 4.28
CA LYS A 412 28.65 -25.88 5.06
C LYS A 412 27.18 -25.90 5.44
N VAL A 413 26.53 -27.00 5.16
CA VAL A 413 25.09 -27.18 5.31
C VAL A 413 24.80 -28.42 6.14
N ASN A 414 23.92 -28.28 7.12
CA ASN A 414 23.27 -29.40 7.80
C ASN A 414 21.80 -29.41 7.37
N ASP A 415 21.36 -30.52 6.78
CA ASP A 415 20.06 -30.71 6.17
C ASP A 415 19.33 -31.83 6.90
N GLU A 416 18.22 -31.50 7.53
CA GLU A 416 17.47 -32.45 8.38
C GLU A 416 15.98 -32.22 8.34
N LYS A 417 15.23 -33.24 8.66
CA LYS A 417 13.80 -33.13 8.94
C LYS A 417 13.59 -32.75 10.39
N ILE A 418 12.69 -31.82 10.64
CA ILE A 418 12.28 -31.38 11.97
C ILE A 418 10.77 -31.43 12.10
N TYR A 419 10.28 -31.82 13.25
CA TYR A 419 8.85 -31.73 13.57
C TYR A 419 8.55 -30.42 14.29
N LEU A 420 7.58 -29.65 13.79
CA LEU A 420 7.13 -28.41 14.42
C LEU A 420 5.67 -28.55 14.85
N LYS A 421 5.45 -28.53 16.18
CA LYS A 421 4.11 -28.71 16.78
C LYS A 421 3.09 -27.71 16.21
N ASP A 422 3.46 -26.43 16.12
CA ASP A 422 2.54 -25.39 15.66
C ASP A 422 2.26 -25.44 14.14
N TYR A 423 3.09 -26.15 13.39
CA TYR A 423 2.85 -26.49 11.99
C TYR A 423 2.00 -27.75 11.85
N GLY A 424 2.07 -28.65 12.83
CA GLY A 424 1.36 -29.91 12.84
C GLY A 424 2.00 -31.01 11.97
N GLY A 425 3.26 -30.87 11.58
CA GLY A 425 3.94 -31.80 10.68
C GLY A 425 5.46 -31.64 10.62
N GLU A 426 6.06 -32.40 9.71
CA GLU A 426 7.50 -32.33 9.43
C GLU A 426 7.80 -31.20 8.44
N LEU A 427 8.89 -30.51 8.68
CA LEU A 427 9.51 -29.56 7.76
C LEU A 427 10.99 -29.90 7.58
N ARG A 428 11.52 -29.53 6.44
CA ARG A 428 12.94 -29.63 6.16
C ARG A 428 13.66 -28.37 6.66
N GLN A 429 14.66 -28.53 7.51
CA GLN A 429 15.50 -27.46 8.01
C GLN A 429 16.90 -27.54 7.39
N ILE A 430 17.36 -26.43 6.85
CA ILE A 430 18.70 -26.30 6.27
C ILE A 430 19.46 -25.26 7.08
N ALA A 431 20.37 -25.73 7.93
CA ALA A 431 21.27 -24.85 8.67
C ALA A 431 22.52 -24.58 7.83
N ILE A 432 22.87 -23.29 7.67
CA ILE A 432 23.93 -22.84 6.76
C ILE A 432 24.98 -22.08 7.53
N THR A 433 26.25 -22.48 7.37
CA THR A 433 27.42 -21.79 7.89
C THR A 433 28.42 -21.45 6.76
N GLY A 434 29.43 -20.62 7.06
CA GLY A 434 30.39 -20.17 6.03
C GLY A 434 29.89 -19.05 5.13
N HIS A 435 28.73 -18.47 5.47
CA HIS A 435 28.14 -17.34 4.75
C HIS A 435 28.63 -15.95 5.21
N GLY A 436 29.65 -15.93 6.09
CA GLY A 436 30.29 -14.69 6.57
C GLY A 436 29.71 -14.11 7.87
N LYS A 437 28.70 -14.77 8.47
CA LYS A 437 28.17 -14.43 9.79
C LYS A 437 28.54 -15.52 10.80
N ILE A 438 28.74 -15.14 12.07
CA ILE A 438 29.14 -16.05 13.15
C ILE A 438 28.07 -17.12 13.41
N LYS A 439 26.80 -16.71 13.46
CA LYS A 439 25.69 -17.63 13.73
C LYS A 439 25.13 -18.25 12.45
N PRO A 440 24.74 -19.54 12.45
CA PRO A 440 24.15 -20.19 11.28
C PRO A 440 22.85 -19.52 10.84
N ALA A 441 22.56 -19.52 9.54
CA ALA A 441 21.26 -19.20 9.00
C ALA A 441 20.42 -20.49 8.95
N LEU A 442 19.12 -20.40 9.29
CA LEU A 442 18.22 -21.53 9.32
C LEU A 442 17.11 -21.32 8.29
N LEU A 443 17.15 -22.04 7.18
CA LEU A 443 16.03 -22.08 6.24
C LEU A 443 15.08 -23.22 6.63
N ILE A 444 13.79 -22.99 6.46
CA ILE A 444 12.75 -24.03 6.57
C ILE A 444 11.87 -24.05 5.33
N THR A 445 11.45 -25.23 4.94
CA THR A 445 10.61 -25.47 3.76
C THR A 445 9.79 -26.76 3.93
N ASN A 446 8.66 -26.83 3.22
CA ASN A 446 7.91 -28.08 3.00
C ASN A 446 8.35 -28.82 1.72
N ASP A 447 9.42 -28.35 1.07
CA ASP A 447 10.01 -28.99 -0.11
C ASP A 447 11.14 -29.94 0.31
N PHE A 448 10.88 -31.24 0.23
CA PHE A 448 11.85 -32.27 0.58
C PHE A 448 12.70 -32.74 -0.59
N ASP A 449 12.31 -32.43 -1.82
CA ASP A 449 12.88 -32.96 -3.05
C ASP A 449 13.95 -32.04 -3.67
N GLU A 450 13.74 -30.73 -3.60
CA GLU A 450 14.63 -29.75 -4.20
C GLU A 450 16.04 -29.80 -3.58
N PRO A 451 17.16 -29.83 -4.37
CA PRO A 451 18.50 -29.81 -3.83
C PRO A 451 18.81 -28.59 -2.94
N CYS A 452 19.52 -28.80 -1.81
CA CYS A 452 19.92 -27.70 -0.91
C CYS A 452 20.52 -26.48 -1.60
N ALA A 453 21.37 -26.71 -2.61
CA ALA A 453 22.00 -25.61 -3.36
C ALA A 453 20.95 -24.74 -4.06
N MET A 454 19.90 -25.34 -4.59
CA MET A 454 18.82 -24.64 -5.29
C MET A 454 17.93 -23.90 -4.29
N LEU A 455 17.58 -24.49 -3.17
CA LEU A 455 16.83 -23.84 -2.10
C LEU A 455 17.58 -22.61 -1.56
N ILE A 456 18.88 -22.74 -1.31
CA ILE A 456 19.72 -21.63 -0.88
C ILE A 456 19.76 -20.53 -1.95
N ARG A 457 19.89 -20.91 -3.23
CA ARG A 457 19.86 -19.97 -4.34
C ARG A 457 18.50 -19.27 -4.45
N LYS A 458 17.39 -19.99 -4.35
CA LYS A 458 16.05 -19.41 -4.33
C LYS A 458 15.91 -18.39 -3.19
N TYR A 459 16.35 -18.74 -1.98
CA TYR A 459 16.28 -17.83 -0.85
C TYR A 459 17.16 -16.59 -1.01
N THR A 460 18.35 -16.73 -1.55
CA THR A 460 19.23 -15.58 -1.79
C THR A 460 18.65 -14.62 -2.84
N ARG A 461 17.86 -15.13 -3.79
CA ARG A 461 17.13 -14.29 -4.77
C ARG A 461 15.98 -13.49 -4.15
N ARG A 462 15.50 -13.83 -2.95
CA ARG A 462 14.57 -12.98 -2.20
C ARG A 462 15.10 -11.55 -2.05
N TRP A 463 16.41 -11.37 -1.97
CA TRP A 463 17.03 -10.04 -1.92
C TRP A 463 16.70 -9.15 -3.14
N LEU A 464 16.24 -9.72 -4.25
CA LEU A 464 15.80 -8.96 -5.41
C LEU A 464 14.55 -8.12 -5.09
N VAL A 465 13.64 -8.63 -4.28
CA VAL A 465 12.47 -7.84 -3.85
C VAL A 465 12.87 -6.69 -2.93
N GLU A 466 13.89 -6.87 -2.08
CA GLU A 466 14.45 -5.77 -1.27
C GLU A 466 15.03 -4.66 -2.16
N LYS A 467 15.71 -5.05 -3.26
CA LYS A 467 16.20 -4.10 -4.26
C LYS A 467 15.05 -3.33 -4.93
N SER A 468 14.01 -4.02 -5.37
CA SER A 468 12.83 -3.36 -5.95
C SER A 468 12.11 -2.46 -4.96
N ILE A 469 12.03 -2.85 -3.69
CA ILE A 469 11.52 -2.00 -2.61
C ILE A 469 12.38 -0.72 -2.50
N SER A 470 13.71 -0.83 -2.55
CA SER A 470 14.60 0.33 -2.53
C SER A 470 14.33 1.26 -3.72
N GLU A 471 14.13 0.72 -4.90
CA GLU A 471 13.76 1.49 -6.10
C GLU A 471 12.41 2.19 -5.96
N GLN A 472 11.40 1.52 -5.37
CA GLN A 472 10.11 2.13 -5.05
C GLN A 472 10.27 3.34 -4.10
N ILE A 473 11.16 3.23 -3.13
CA ILE A 473 11.40 4.28 -2.15
C ILE A 473 12.25 5.41 -2.73
N GLU A 474 13.34 5.10 -3.43
CA GLU A 474 14.33 6.06 -3.88
C GLU A 474 13.94 6.75 -5.18
N PHE A 475 13.56 6.00 -6.20
CA PHE A 475 13.24 6.54 -7.51
C PHE A 475 11.79 6.99 -7.63
N PHE A 476 10.83 6.18 -7.17
CA PHE A 476 9.40 6.55 -7.21
C PHE A 476 8.95 7.35 -5.99
N HIS A 477 9.87 7.68 -5.07
CA HIS A 477 9.68 8.57 -3.95
C HIS A 477 8.55 8.21 -2.98
N LEU A 478 8.28 6.92 -2.76
CA LEU A 478 7.27 6.49 -1.80
C LEU A 478 7.51 7.00 -0.37
N ASN A 479 8.76 7.28 0.01
CA ASN A 479 9.11 7.86 1.31
C ASN A 479 8.83 9.37 1.44
N LYS A 480 8.36 10.01 0.38
CA LYS A 480 8.05 11.45 0.32
C LYS A 480 6.57 11.73 0.15
N VAL A 481 5.75 10.78 0.53
CA VAL A 481 4.30 10.92 0.45
C VAL A 481 3.86 12.10 1.32
N SER A 482 3.08 12.99 0.75
CA SER A 482 2.59 14.20 1.41
C SER A 482 1.41 13.95 2.34
N SER A 483 1.01 12.69 2.54
CA SER A 483 -0.17 12.33 3.31
C SER A 483 0.06 11.07 4.15
N SER A 484 -0.46 11.08 5.38
CA SER A 484 -0.61 9.89 6.22
C SER A 484 -1.87 9.07 5.88
N MET A 485 -2.66 9.50 4.93
CA MET A 485 -3.86 8.80 4.51
C MET A 485 -3.49 7.54 3.75
N VAL A 486 -3.73 6.38 4.36
CA VAL A 486 -3.38 5.05 3.80
C VAL A 486 -3.89 4.89 2.36
N ILE A 487 -5.10 5.37 2.06
CA ILE A 487 -5.67 5.29 0.69
C ILE A 487 -4.86 6.04 -0.37
N LYS A 488 -4.27 7.20 -0.02
CA LYS A 488 -3.40 7.93 -0.95
C LYS A 488 -2.08 7.23 -1.16
N VAL A 489 -1.54 6.65 -0.08
CA VAL A 489 -0.30 5.88 -0.14
C VAL A 489 -0.51 4.59 -0.91
N ASP A 490 -1.66 3.95 -0.78
CA ASP A 490 -2.04 2.75 -1.53
C ASP A 490 -2.13 3.04 -3.03
N PHE A 491 -2.79 4.13 -3.42
CA PHE A 491 -2.83 4.56 -4.81
C PHE A 491 -1.44 4.93 -5.35
N ASP A 492 -0.64 5.65 -4.56
CA ASP A 492 0.73 6.03 -4.94
C ASP A 492 1.63 4.80 -5.11
N LEU A 493 1.49 3.78 -4.25
CA LEU A 493 2.16 2.50 -4.39
C LEU A 493 1.74 1.78 -5.69
N THR A 494 0.44 1.73 -5.98
CA THR A 494 -0.09 1.10 -7.19
C THR A 494 0.46 1.76 -8.45
N MET A 495 0.52 3.09 -8.48
CA MET A 495 1.12 3.83 -9.61
C MET A 495 2.63 3.59 -9.72
N SER A 496 3.33 3.44 -8.60
CA SER A 496 4.76 3.11 -8.58
C SER A 496 5.02 1.68 -9.09
N ILE A 497 4.18 0.71 -8.72
CA ILE A 497 4.24 -0.67 -9.23
C ILE A 497 4.02 -0.67 -10.74
N LEU A 498 3.02 0.06 -11.23
CA LEU A 498 2.74 0.15 -12.66
C LEU A 498 3.91 0.77 -13.43
N ALA A 499 4.47 1.87 -12.93
CA ALA A 499 5.63 2.52 -13.52
C ALA A 499 6.86 1.61 -13.54
N HIS A 500 7.14 0.90 -12.43
CA HIS A 500 8.20 -0.10 -12.34
C HIS A 500 8.02 -1.20 -13.40
N ASN A 501 6.83 -1.78 -13.48
CA ASN A 501 6.55 -2.86 -14.41
C ASN A 501 6.71 -2.40 -15.88
N ILE A 502 6.28 -1.18 -16.21
CA ILE A 502 6.51 -0.61 -17.56
C ILE A 502 8.02 -0.47 -17.84
N LEU A 503 8.82 -0.01 -16.86
CA LEU A 503 10.28 0.06 -17.01
C LEU A 503 10.91 -1.33 -17.14
N ARG A 504 10.41 -2.33 -16.44
CA ARG A 504 10.86 -3.72 -16.61
C ARG A 504 10.60 -4.22 -18.02
N LEU A 505 9.36 -4.03 -18.54
CA LEU A 505 9.01 -4.40 -19.92
C LEU A 505 9.94 -3.71 -20.94
N PHE A 506 10.16 -2.41 -20.76
CA PHE A 506 11.09 -1.65 -21.59
C PHE A 506 12.53 -2.17 -21.51
N SER A 507 13.02 -2.47 -20.31
CA SER A 507 14.40 -2.93 -20.11
C SER A 507 14.67 -4.32 -20.70
N MET A 508 13.66 -5.18 -20.78
CA MET A 508 13.79 -6.51 -21.38
C MET A 508 14.14 -6.44 -22.87
N ASP A 509 13.65 -5.42 -23.56
CA ASP A 509 13.91 -5.20 -24.99
C ASP A 509 15.24 -4.42 -25.22
N LEU A 510 15.85 -3.85 -24.16
CA LEU A 510 17.10 -3.10 -24.28
C LEU A 510 18.33 -4.04 -24.18
N PRO A 511 19.12 -4.21 -25.25
CA PRO A 511 20.28 -5.10 -25.22
C PRO A 511 21.28 -4.71 -24.13
N GLY A 512 21.52 -5.60 -23.18
CA GLY A 512 22.47 -5.42 -22.08
C GLY A 512 21.97 -4.60 -20.89
N TYR A 513 20.65 -4.24 -20.84
CA TYR A 513 20.08 -3.44 -19.77
C TYR A 513 18.90 -4.10 -19.04
N SER A 514 18.62 -5.36 -19.31
CA SER A 514 17.46 -6.10 -18.77
C SER A 514 17.44 -6.19 -17.23
N HIS A 515 18.59 -6.00 -16.54
CA HIS A 515 18.71 -6.07 -15.09
C HIS A 515 19.10 -4.72 -14.45
N ASP A 516 19.13 -3.64 -15.26
CA ASP A 516 19.46 -2.32 -14.72
C ASP A 516 18.33 -1.81 -13.80
N ALA A 517 18.73 -1.01 -12.81
CA ALA A 517 17.84 -0.34 -11.88
C ALA A 517 16.99 0.72 -12.60
N ASP A 518 15.76 0.96 -12.13
CA ASP A 518 14.82 1.92 -12.72
C ASP A 518 15.42 3.32 -12.86
N TYR A 519 16.12 3.79 -11.83
CA TYR A 519 16.83 5.07 -11.88
C TYR A 519 17.91 5.10 -12.98
N THR A 520 18.61 3.99 -13.18
CA THR A 520 19.63 3.87 -14.25
C THR A 520 18.98 3.92 -15.63
N LEU A 521 17.85 3.22 -15.82
CA LEU A 521 17.09 3.25 -17.07
C LEU A 521 16.57 4.67 -17.36
N TYR A 522 16.01 5.33 -16.34
CA TYR A 522 15.59 6.71 -16.45
C TYR A 522 16.73 7.63 -16.89
N LYS A 523 17.86 7.61 -16.19
CA LYS A 523 19.02 8.46 -16.50
C LYS A 523 19.61 8.19 -17.88
N LYS A 524 19.63 6.93 -18.31
CA LYS A 524 20.24 6.55 -19.60
C LYS A 524 19.32 6.81 -20.80
N PHE A 525 17.99 6.59 -20.66
CA PHE A 525 17.08 6.50 -21.79
C PHE A 525 15.87 7.44 -21.73
N LEU A 526 15.38 7.80 -20.54
CA LEU A 526 14.14 8.58 -20.43
C LEU A 526 14.38 10.06 -20.15
N SER A 527 15.37 10.39 -19.34
CA SER A 527 15.76 11.78 -19.07
C SER A 527 16.49 12.37 -20.29
N MET A 528 15.72 12.69 -21.35
CA MET A 528 16.23 13.19 -22.62
C MET A 528 15.53 14.48 -23.02
N THR A 529 16.30 15.35 -23.67
CA THR A 529 15.82 16.59 -24.32
C THR A 529 15.69 16.38 -25.81
N GLY A 530 14.93 17.22 -26.47
CA GLY A 530 14.75 17.14 -27.92
C GLY A 530 13.62 18.02 -28.42
N ASN A 531 13.17 17.75 -29.63
CA ASN A 531 12.06 18.45 -30.26
C ASN A 531 10.94 17.46 -30.60
N VAL A 532 9.71 17.91 -30.50
CA VAL A 532 8.53 17.15 -30.91
C VAL A 532 7.85 17.91 -32.03
N LYS A 533 7.53 17.20 -33.10
CA LYS A 533 6.74 17.71 -34.21
C LYS A 533 5.42 16.94 -34.25
N ILE A 534 4.32 17.62 -33.99
CA ILE A 534 2.97 17.05 -34.17
C ILE A 534 2.58 17.28 -35.62
N GLY A 535 2.35 16.20 -36.36
CA GLY A 535 1.82 16.19 -37.71
C GLY A 535 0.37 15.70 -37.77
N ILE A 536 -0.16 15.60 -38.98
CA ILE A 536 -1.54 15.12 -39.21
C ILE A 536 -1.63 13.62 -38.90
N ASP A 537 -0.67 12.83 -39.36
CA ASP A 537 -0.69 11.36 -39.26
C ASP A 537 0.37 10.79 -38.31
N GLU A 538 1.37 11.60 -37.94
CA GLU A 538 2.46 11.16 -37.09
C GLU A 538 2.82 12.20 -36.01
N ILE A 539 3.42 11.72 -34.93
CA ILE A 539 4.12 12.51 -33.94
C ILE A 539 5.58 12.10 -33.98
N ALA A 540 6.43 12.99 -34.47
CA ALA A 540 7.86 12.74 -34.61
C ALA A 540 8.63 13.36 -33.43
N ILE A 541 9.47 12.56 -32.79
CA ILE A 541 10.31 12.94 -31.65
C ILE A 541 11.77 12.90 -32.09
N TYR A 542 12.45 14.04 -31.99
CA TYR A 542 13.87 14.19 -32.31
C TYR A 542 14.66 14.30 -31.01
N LEU A 543 15.30 13.22 -30.57
CA LEU A 543 16.03 13.16 -29.30
C LEU A 543 17.47 13.64 -29.51
N LYS A 544 17.93 14.53 -28.63
CA LYS A 544 19.34 14.99 -28.66
C LYS A 544 20.30 13.86 -28.38
N LYS A 545 21.49 13.93 -28.95
CA LYS A 545 22.55 12.94 -28.86
C LYS A 545 22.89 12.63 -27.40
N LYS A 546 22.87 11.35 -27.07
CA LYS A 546 23.28 10.79 -25.79
C LYS A 546 23.99 9.45 -26.05
N ARG A 547 24.93 9.08 -25.20
CA ARG A 547 25.75 7.86 -25.40
C ARG A 547 24.89 6.60 -25.70
N ASN A 548 23.75 6.48 -25.06
CA ASN A 548 22.89 5.28 -25.16
C ASN A 548 21.75 5.45 -26.18
N LEU A 549 21.68 6.58 -26.90
CA LEU A 549 20.63 6.84 -27.88
C LEU A 549 20.56 5.75 -28.99
N PRO A 550 21.68 5.25 -29.55
CA PRO A 550 21.63 4.19 -30.56
C PRO A 550 20.91 2.93 -30.09
N ALA A 551 21.15 2.48 -28.85
CA ALA A 551 20.45 1.32 -28.29
C ALA A 551 18.94 1.56 -28.17
N LEU A 552 18.53 2.78 -27.75
CA LEU A 552 17.13 3.17 -27.70
C LEU A 552 16.49 3.15 -29.07
N LEU A 553 17.12 3.76 -30.08
CA LEU A 553 16.58 3.81 -31.45
C LEU A 553 16.44 2.41 -32.04
N THR A 554 17.44 1.54 -31.85
CA THR A 554 17.36 0.13 -32.28
C THR A 554 16.19 -0.58 -31.62
N THR A 555 15.99 -0.39 -30.32
CA THR A 555 14.86 -1.00 -29.60
C THR A 555 13.52 -0.46 -30.07
N MET A 556 13.44 0.84 -30.38
CA MET A 556 12.19 1.45 -30.84
C MET A 556 11.82 1.13 -32.29
N GLU A 557 12.75 0.61 -33.12
CA GLU A 557 12.49 0.21 -34.49
C GLU A 557 11.41 -0.88 -34.61
N GLN A 558 11.27 -1.75 -33.58
CA GLN A 558 10.20 -2.75 -33.54
C GLN A 558 8.78 -2.15 -33.45
N TYR A 559 8.68 -0.89 -33.02
CA TYR A 559 7.41 -0.16 -32.87
C TYR A 559 7.19 0.86 -34.01
N LYS A 560 8.04 0.87 -35.02
CA LYS A 560 7.88 1.71 -36.19
C LYS A 560 6.50 1.44 -36.85
N ASN A 561 5.83 2.50 -37.27
CA ASN A 561 4.48 2.49 -37.84
C ASN A 561 3.38 2.05 -36.84
N MET A 562 3.68 1.96 -35.54
CA MET A 562 2.66 1.67 -34.54
C MET A 562 1.81 2.92 -34.28
N GLN A 563 0.52 2.78 -34.54
CA GLN A 563 -0.46 3.83 -34.23
C GLN A 563 -0.74 3.83 -32.73
N ILE A 564 -0.59 4.98 -32.09
CA ILE A 564 -0.80 5.14 -30.65
C ILE A 564 -2.21 5.67 -30.39
N ASN A 565 -2.99 4.91 -29.61
CA ASN A 565 -4.40 5.21 -29.35
C ASN A 565 -4.61 6.59 -28.71
N ILE A 566 -3.79 6.95 -27.72
CA ILE A 566 -3.87 8.25 -27.01
C ILE A 566 -3.55 9.44 -27.94
N PHE A 567 -2.91 9.17 -29.05
CA PHE A 567 -2.61 10.16 -30.09
C PHE A 567 -3.64 10.20 -31.22
N GLY A 568 -4.84 9.66 -30.99
CA GLY A 568 -5.87 9.61 -32.01
C GLY A 568 -5.44 8.75 -33.21
N LYS A 569 -4.74 7.64 -32.94
CA LYS A 569 -4.17 6.70 -33.93
C LYS A 569 -3.06 7.27 -34.84
N ARG A 570 -2.37 8.33 -34.40
CA ARG A 570 -1.16 8.79 -35.10
C ARG A 570 0.01 7.87 -34.80
N GLU A 571 0.90 7.76 -35.76
CA GLU A 571 2.14 7.01 -35.58
C GLU A 571 3.11 7.77 -34.65
N LEU A 572 3.88 7.02 -33.86
CA LEU A 572 4.94 7.56 -33.04
C LEU A 572 6.29 7.25 -33.69
N ALA A 573 6.93 8.28 -34.24
CA ALA A 573 8.24 8.16 -34.86
C ALA A 573 9.33 8.75 -33.97
N ILE A 574 10.42 8.02 -33.73
CA ILE A 574 11.50 8.44 -32.83
C ILE A 574 12.82 8.49 -33.60
N PHE A 575 13.47 9.65 -33.58
CA PHE A 575 14.69 9.93 -34.32
C PHE A 575 15.78 10.49 -33.42
N GLY A 576 17.03 10.33 -33.82
CA GLY A 576 18.14 11.12 -33.28
C GLY A 576 18.17 12.51 -33.95
N ASP A 577 18.35 13.54 -33.14
CA ASP A 577 18.50 14.91 -33.67
C ASP A 577 19.88 15.05 -34.36
N SER A 578 19.87 15.55 -35.59
CA SER A 578 21.09 15.76 -36.38
C SER A 578 21.92 16.97 -35.95
N THR A 579 21.36 17.87 -35.11
CA THR A 579 21.98 19.14 -34.71
C THR A 579 22.70 19.11 -33.39
N SER A 580 22.96 17.93 -32.83
CA SER A 580 23.62 17.79 -31.51
C SER A 580 25.09 17.42 -31.58
#